data_a5f9f2464a97db6eb45085c9c103b97f
#
_entry.id   a5f9f2464a97db6eb45085c9c103b97f
#
_cell.length_a   1.000
_cell.length_b   1.000
_cell.length_c   1.000
_cell.angle_alpha   90.00
_cell.angle_beta   90.00
_cell.angle_gamma   90.00
#
_symmetry.space_group_name_H-M   'P 1'
#
loop_
_entity.id
_entity.type
_entity.pdbx_description
1 polymer ?
#
loop_
_entity_poly.entity_id
_entity_poly.type
_entity_poly.pdbx_seq_one_letter_code
_entity_poly.pdbx_strand_id
1 'polypeptide(L)'
;MITEIHHPEWLTLDVGGQTVLGYNQEWYPQERQRLAGCGPTVAAMMAAYLEKKEWKTPVKDRELALFVMLSMWQYATPRMHGLYKTRWLREGLAAYLSEKGLSGVVESLSIPSIRILAPKPERVISFIKAGLSADCPVGFLNLHSGDEPIPYHWHWMPIVAMEETEEGTFCILWDEGKAHRFCLEGWLKNTRFGGGFVRVTGS
;
A
#
# COMPACT_ATOMS: atom_id res chain seq x y z
N MET A 1 -6.48 -9.70 -18.26
CA MET A 1 -5.09 -9.15 -18.34
C MET A 1 -4.60 -8.95 -16.92
N ILE A 2 -3.32 -9.27 -16.63
CA ILE A 2 -2.74 -9.04 -15.29
C ILE A 2 -1.70 -7.94 -15.40
N THR A 3 -1.69 -7.01 -14.44
CA THR A 3 -0.65 -5.99 -14.23
C THR A 3 -0.17 -6.14 -12.80
N GLU A 4 1.11 -6.40 -12.61
CA GLU A 4 1.69 -6.69 -11.29
C GLU A 4 3.09 -6.09 -11.16
N ILE A 5 3.60 -5.98 -9.93
CA ILE A 5 5.01 -5.67 -9.69
C ILE A 5 5.88 -6.81 -10.21
N HIS A 6 7.06 -6.50 -10.73
CA HIS A 6 7.89 -7.50 -11.40
C HIS A 6 8.62 -8.43 -10.41
N HIS A 7 8.82 -7.97 -9.18
CA HIS A 7 9.63 -8.63 -8.18
C HIS A 7 8.92 -8.76 -6.82
N PRO A 8 7.77 -9.49 -6.75
CA PRO A 8 7.04 -9.65 -5.49
C PRO A 8 7.90 -10.31 -4.39
N GLU A 9 8.89 -11.12 -4.77
CA GLU A 9 9.85 -11.74 -3.85
C GLU A 9 10.70 -10.72 -3.05
N TRP A 10 10.80 -9.47 -3.50
CA TRP A 10 11.50 -8.42 -2.74
C TRP A 10 10.74 -7.95 -1.50
N LEU A 11 9.45 -8.22 -1.45
CA LEU A 11 8.59 -7.96 -0.28
C LEU A 11 8.26 -9.23 0.49
N THR A 12 8.87 -10.36 0.13
CA THR A 12 8.70 -11.64 0.81
C THR A 12 9.85 -11.86 1.79
N LEU A 13 9.53 -12.16 3.04
CA LEU A 13 10.51 -12.31 4.11
C LEU A 13 10.49 -13.72 4.68
N ASP A 14 11.65 -14.17 5.19
CA ASP A 14 11.72 -15.33 6.09
C ASP A 14 11.57 -14.83 7.54
N VAL A 15 10.56 -15.33 8.23
CA VAL A 15 10.35 -15.06 9.66
C VAL A 15 10.23 -16.38 10.40
N GLY A 16 11.31 -16.76 11.07
CA GLY A 16 11.36 -18.01 11.83
C GLY A 16 11.20 -19.27 10.98
N GLY A 17 11.73 -19.28 9.76
CA GLY A 17 11.63 -20.39 8.81
C GLY A 17 10.30 -20.47 8.05
N GLN A 18 9.48 -19.43 8.17
CA GLN A 18 8.22 -19.30 7.41
C GLN A 18 8.30 -18.11 6.45
N THR A 19 7.89 -18.35 5.22
CA THR A 19 7.76 -17.29 4.22
C THR A 19 6.50 -16.47 4.50
N VAL A 20 6.66 -15.16 4.71
CA VAL A 20 5.55 -14.21 4.91
C VAL A 20 5.53 -13.18 3.80
N LEU A 21 4.31 -12.80 3.37
CA LEU A 21 4.07 -11.81 2.33
C LEU A 21 3.92 -10.43 2.97
N GLY A 22 4.84 -9.52 2.64
CA GLY A 22 4.84 -8.17 3.14
C GLY A 22 5.29 -8.01 4.58
N TYR A 23 5.16 -6.78 5.08
CA TYR A 23 5.52 -6.41 6.45
C TYR A 23 4.27 -6.41 7.33
N ASN A 24 4.47 -6.58 8.65
CA ASN A 24 3.36 -6.59 9.60
C ASN A 24 3.53 -5.48 10.65
N GLN A 25 2.51 -4.65 10.85
CA GLN A 25 2.52 -3.58 11.85
C GLN A 25 2.68 -4.09 13.29
N GLU A 26 2.33 -5.36 13.58
CA GLU A 26 2.53 -5.98 14.89
C GLU A 26 4.02 -6.15 15.27
N TRP A 27 4.93 -5.94 14.33
CA TRP A 27 6.37 -5.96 14.61
C TRP A 27 6.86 -4.69 15.31
N TYR A 28 6.11 -3.59 15.27
CA TYR A 28 6.49 -2.36 15.97
C TYR A 28 6.64 -2.60 17.49
N PRO A 29 7.68 -2.00 18.13
CA PRO A 29 7.94 -2.23 19.56
C PRO A 29 6.90 -1.56 20.47
N GLN A 30 6.34 -0.41 20.08
CA GLN A 30 5.41 0.34 20.91
C GLN A 30 3.94 0.01 20.57
N GLU A 31 3.09 -0.10 21.57
CA GLU A 31 1.67 -0.38 21.41
C GLU A 31 0.98 0.61 20.45
N ARG A 32 1.22 1.92 20.62
CA ARG A 32 0.67 2.94 19.72
C ARG A 32 1.08 2.72 18.26
N GLN A 33 2.32 2.25 18.02
CA GLN A 33 2.79 1.97 16.67
C GLN A 33 2.08 0.75 16.08
N ARG A 34 1.84 -0.29 16.88
CA ARG A 34 1.05 -1.45 16.44
C ARG A 34 -0.40 -1.08 16.13
N LEU A 35 -1.02 -0.21 16.93
CA LEU A 35 -2.42 0.21 16.73
C LEU A 35 -2.62 1.15 15.52
N ALA A 36 -1.62 1.92 15.13
CA ALA A 36 -1.78 2.98 14.12
C ALA A 36 -0.78 2.86 12.95
N GLY A 37 0.01 1.80 12.91
CA GLY A 37 1.18 1.65 12.05
C GLY A 37 0.91 1.18 10.62
N CYS A 38 -0.32 0.85 10.25
CA CYS A 38 -0.62 0.31 8.92
C CYS A 38 -0.11 1.22 7.77
N GLY A 39 -0.35 2.52 7.86
CA GLY A 39 0.10 3.48 6.84
C GLY A 39 1.63 3.53 6.71
N PRO A 40 2.40 3.81 7.78
CA PRO A 40 3.85 3.76 7.73
C PRO A 40 4.41 2.40 7.28
N THR A 41 3.75 1.28 7.64
CA THR A 41 4.15 -0.06 7.19
C THR A 41 4.04 -0.20 5.68
N VAL A 42 2.90 0.21 5.08
CA VAL A 42 2.72 0.18 3.62
C VAL A 42 3.70 1.12 2.91
N ALA A 43 3.89 2.34 3.43
CA ALA A 43 4.88 3.26 2.87
C ALA A 43 6.31 2.71 2.96
N ALA A 44 6.65 1.99 4.04
CA ALA A 44 7.94 1.31 4.19
C ALA A 44 8.13 0.19 3.16
N MET A 45 7.08 -0.58 2.86
CA MET A 45 7.12 -1.60 1.80
C MET A 45 7.34 -0.97 0.42
N MET A 46 6.63 0.12 0.09
CA MET A 46 6.81 0.86 -1.16
C MET A 46 8.24 1.40 -1.27
N ALA A 47 8.76 2.02 -0.20
CA ALA A 47 10.12 2.55 -0.15
C ALA A 47 11.18 1.45 -0.27
N ALA A 48 11.05 0.35 0.47
CA ALA A 48 11.99 -0.77 0.41
C ALA A 48 12.04 -1.43 -0.98
N TYR A 49 10.90 -1.50 -1.67
CA TYR A 49 10.83 -1.99 -3.04
C TYR A 49 11.64 -1.09 -3.99
N LEU A 50 11.48 0.23 -3.88
CA LEU A 50 12.22 1.21 -4.65
C LEU A 50 13.71 1.24 -4.30
N GLU A 51 14.06 1.14 -3.01
CA GLU A 51 15.45 1.02 -2.56
C GLU A 51 16.13 -0.23 -3.16
N LYS A 52 15.43 -1.35 -3.18
CA LYS A 52 15.94 -2.58 -3.80
C LYS A 52 16.14 -2.41 -5.30
N LYS A 53 15.22 -1.76 -5.98
CA LYS A 53 15.28 -1.47 -7.41
C LYS A 53 16.48 -0.57 -7.75
N GLU A 54 16.67 0.52 -6.99
CA GLU A 54 17.70 1.53 -7.23
C GLU A 54 19.08 1.06 -6.74
N TRP A 55 19.17 0.59 -5.49
CA TRP A 55 20.46 0.28 -4.84
C TRP A 55 20.75 -1.21 -4.72
N LYS A 56 19.83 -2.07 -5.17
CA LYS A 56 19.92 -3.53 -5.08
C LYS A 56 20.14 -4.05 -3.64
N THR A 57 19.77 -3.27 -2.64
CA THR A 57 19.86 -3.65 -1.23
C THR A 57 18.60 -4.42 -0.81
N PRO A 58 18.66 -5.73 -0.55
CA PRO A 58 17.47 -6.49 -0.17
C PRO A 58 17.12 -6.27 1.30
N VAL A 59 15.83 -6.10 1.60
CA VAL A 59 15.28 -6.38 2.93
C VAL A 59 15.01 -7.88 3.01
N LYS A 60 15.78 -8.61 3.80
CA LYS A 60 15.76 -10.07 3.81
C LYS A 60 15.01 -10.67 4.97
N ASP A 61 14.91 -9.94 6.07
CA ASP A 61 14.38 -10.42 7.32
C ASP A 61 13.53 -9.36 8.04
N ARG A 62 12.88 -9.80 9.11
CA ARG A 62 12.01 -8.96 9.94
C ARG A 62 12.76 -7.76 10.56
N GLU A 63 14.02 -7.91 10.93
CA GLU A 63 14.76 -6.83 11.61
C GLU A 63 15.04 -5.68 10.67
N LEU A 64 15.48 -5.98 9.45
CA LEU A 64 15.67 -4.97 8.40
C LEU A 64 14.33 -4.33 7.98
N ALA A 65 13.26 -5.14 7.86
CA ALA A 65 11.92 -4.61 7.59
C ALA A 65 11.47 -3.64 8.69
N LEU A 66 11.64 -4.02 9.96
CA LEU A 66 11.31 -3.17 11.10
C LEU A 66 12.16 -1.88 11.11
N PHE A 67 13.43 -1.94 10.75
CA PHE A 67 14.28 -0.76 10.64
C PHE A 67 13.73 0.23 9.61
N VAL A 68 13.33 -0.24 8.43
CA VAL A 68 12.69 0.62 7.38
C VAL A 68 11.35 1.15 7.88
N MET A 69 10.53 0.34 8.54
CA MET A 69 9.26 0.74 9.12
C MET A 69 9.43 1.85 10.18
N LEU A 70 10.40 1.72 11.08
CA LEU A 70 10.71 2.73 12.10
C LEU A 70 11.25 4.02 11.49
N SER A 71 12.07 3.92 10.44
CA SER A 71 12.53 5.07 9.68
C SER A 71 11.34 5.79 9.02
N MET A 72 10.48 5.05 8.31
CA MET A 72 9.28 5.59 7.65
C MET A 72 8.30 6.24 8.64
N TRP A 73 8.21 5.73 9.86
CA TRP A 73 7.39 6.32 10.91
C TRP A 73 7.68 7.81 11.14
N GLN A 74 8.92 8.26 10.98
CA GLN A 74 9.33 9.65 11.17
C GLN A 74 8.73 10.58 10.11
N TYR A 75 8.46 10.08 8.91
CA TYR A 75 7.91 10.84 7.77
C TYR A 75 6.39 10.70 7.65
N ALA A 76 5.88 9.51 7.91
CA ALA A 76 4.46 9.17 7.82
C ALA A 76 3.87 8.92 9.21
N THR A 77 4.12 9.83 10.18
CA THR A 77 3.63 9.68 11.56
C THR A 77 2.11 9.72 11.63
N PRO A 78 1.46 8.67 12.14
CA PRO A 78 0.01 8.66 12.32
C PRO A 78 -0.47 9.71 13.31
N ARG A 79 -1.61 10.34 12.99
CA ARG A 79 -2.31 11.24 13.90
C ARG A 79 -3.15 10.45 14.92
N MET A 80 -3.99 11.11 15.69
CA MET A 80 -4.80 10.46 16.75
C MET A 80 -5.61 9.25 16.22
N HIS A 81 -6.15 9.32 15.00
CA HIS A 81 -6.93 8.26 14.34
C HIS A 81 -6.19 7.60 13.17
N GLY A 82 -4.86 7.50 13.25
CA GLY A 82 -4.05 6.93 12.18
C GLY A 82 -3.85 7.86 10.97
N LEU A 83 -3.39 7.31 9.86
CA LEU A 83 -3.25 8.01 8.57
C LEU A 83 -4.50 7.76 7.71
N TYR A 84 -5.62 8.40 8.02
CA TYR A 84 -6.89 8.19 7.30
C TYR A 84 -7.08 9.10 6.07
N LYS A 85 -6.02 9.76 5.60
CA LYS A 85 -6.04 10.57 4.37
C LYS A 85 -4.86 10.20 3.48
N THR A 86 -5.13 9.91 2.22
CA THR A 86 -4.12 9.53 1.23
C THR A 86 -3.02 10.57 1.06
N ARG A 87 -3.36 11.87 1.16
CA ARG A 87 -2.38 12.96 1.07
C ARG A 87 -1.29 12.88 2.14
N TRP A 88 -1.60 12.43 3.36
CA TRP A 88 -0.61 12.36 4.43
C TRP A 88 0.41 11.24 4.18
N LEU A 89 -0.04 10.09 3.67
CA LEU A 89 0.89 9.03 3.25
C LEU A 89 1.74 9.49 2.07
N ARG A 90 1.11 10.14 1.06
CA ARG A 90 1.81 10.72 -0.09
C ARG A 90 2.91 11.69 0.35
N GLU A 91 2.58 12.64 1.23
CA GLU A 91 3.52 13.66 1.72
C GLU A 91 4.68 13.01 2.48
N GLY A 92 4.40 12.06 3.37
CA GLY A 92 5.42 11.34 4.12
C GLY A 92 6.32 10.49 3.23
N LEU A 93 5.75 9.72 2.32
CA LEU A 93 6.53 8.91 1.39
C LEU A 93 7.38 9.78 0.45
N ALA A 94 6.83 10.88 -0.07
CA ALA A 94 7.59 11.79 -0.93
C ALA A 94 8.78 12.42 -0.18
N ALA A 95 8.60 12.83 1.07
CA ALA A 95 9.68 13.38 1.89
C ALA A 95 10.78 12.32 2.14
N TYR A 96 10.39 11.07 2.45
CA TYR A 96 11.33 9.97 2.62
C TYR A 96 12.14 9.72 1.35
N LEU A 97 11.48 9.57 0.19
CA LEU A 97 12.15 9.32 -1.08
C LEU A 97 13.14 10.44 -1.41
N SER A 98 12.72 11.70 -1.22
CA SER A 98 13.57 12.88 -1.46
C SER A 98 14.83 12.87 -0.57
N GLU A 99 14.71 12.58 0.72
CA GLU A 99 15.84 12.53 1.64
C GLU A 99 16.80 11.38 1.31
N LYS A 100 16.25 10.25 0.86
CA LYS A 100 17.06 9.09 0.44
C LYS A 100 17.63 9.21 -0.97
N GLY A 101 17.31 10.27 -1.72
CA GLY A 101 17.74 10.43 -3.10
C GLY A 101 17.15 9.40 -4.06
N LEU A 102 15.99 8.83 -3.70
CA LEU A 102 15.27 7.88 -4.54
C LEU A 102 14.42 8.62 -5.58
N SER A 103 14.45 8.14 -6.81
CA SER A 103 13.63 8.69 -7.89
C SER A 103 12.16 8.31 -7.73
N GLY A 104 11.27 9.16 -8.24
CA GLY A 104 9.84 8.86 -8.34
C GLY A 104 8.93 10.02 -7.93
N VAL A 105 7.78 10.09 -8.58
CA VAL A 105 6.72 11.04 -8.29
C VAL A 105 5.64 10.34 -7.48
N VAL A 106 5.42 10.79 -6.25
CA VAL A 106 4.40 10.22 -5.36
C VAL A 106 3.07 10.96 -5.57
N GLU A 107 2.05 10.23 -5.97
CA GLU A 107 0.72 10.75 -6.23
C GLU A 107 -0.33 10.06 -5.36
N SER A 108 -1.45 10.74 -5.12
CA SER A 108 -2.57 10.15 -4.39
C SER A 108 -3.90 10.39 -5.08
N LEU A 109 -4.79 9.42 -5.00
CA LEU A 109 -6.16 9.49 -5.46
C LEU A 109 -7.11 9.17 -4.29
N SER A 110 -7.88 10.17 -3.85
CA SER A 110 -8.87 9.98 -2.78
C SER A 110 -10.21 9.53 -3.33
N ILE A 111 -10.82 8.59 -2.64
CA ILE A 111 -12.20 8.15 -2.90
C ILE A 111 -13.07 8.72 -1.76
N PRO A 112 -13.88 9.75 -2.02
CA PRO A 112 -14.74 10.36 -1.01
C PRO A 112 -15.92 9.45 -0.64
N SER A 113 -16.48 9.64 0.56
CA SER A 113 -17.70 8.97 1.00
C SER A 113 -18.95 9.42 0.19
N ILE A 114 -18.90 10.60 -0.40
CA ILE A 114 -19.98 11.17 -1.22
C ILE A 114 -19.80 10.66 -2.65
N ARG A 115 -20.64 9.72 -3.07
CA ARG A 115 -20.51 9.03 -4.37
C ARG A 115 -20.47 9.95 -5.59
N ILE A 116 -21.25 11.03 -5.61
CA ILE A 116 -21.29 11.96 -6.74
C ILE A 116 -19.94 12.67 -6.96
N LEU A 117 -19.10 12.72 -5.92
CA LEU A 117 -17.76 13.31 -6.00
C LEU A 117 -16.67 12.25 -6.24
N ALA A 118 -17.05 10.97 -6.25
CA ALA A 118 -16.10 9.89 -6.50
C ALA A 118 -15.60 9.90 -7.95
N PRO A 119 -14.32 9.62 -8.18
CA PRO A 119 -13.81 9.44 -9.52
C PRO A 119 -14.49 8.24 -10.19
N LYS A 120 -14.59 8.28 -11.52
CA LYS A 120 -15.09 7.13 -12.29
C LYS A 120 -14.17 5.91 -12.10
N PRO A 121 -14.72 4.68 -12.14
CA PRO A 121 -13.93 3.45 -11.97
C PRO A 121 -12.72 3.37 -12.90
N GLU A 122 -12.86 3.79 -14.15
CA GLU A 122 -11.78 3.74 -15.15
C GLU A 122 -10.57 4.60 -14.74
N ARG A 123 -10.84 5.75 -14.08
CA ARG A 123 -9.77 6.61 -13.55
C ARG A 123 -9.04 5.93 -12.39
N VAL A 124 -9.77 5.21 -11.54
CA VAL A 124 -9.17 4.47 -10.41
C VAL A 124 -8.33 3.31 -10.92
N ILE A 125 -8.87 2.52 -11.87
CA ILE A 125 -8.16 1.43 -12.55
C ILE A 125 -6.86 1.94 -13.18
N SER A 126 -6.96 3.02 -13.98
CA SER A 126 -5.78 3.63 -14.63
C SER A 126 -4.75 4.13 -13.61
N PHE A 127 -5.21 4.64 -12.45
CA PHE A 127 -4.31 5.10 -11.40
C PHE A 127 -3.53 3.92 -10.78
N ILE A 128 -4.21 2.83 -10.42
CA ILE A 128 -3.56 1.64 -9.85
C ILE A 128 -2.63 1.01 -10.90
N LYS A 129 -3.13 0.81 -12.12
CA LYS A 129 -2.36 0.22 -13.23
C LYS A 129 -1.06 0.96 -13.50
N ALA A 130 -1.09 2.30 -13.49
CA ALA A 130 0.11 3.10 -13.72
C ALA A 130 1.17 2.93 -12.61
N GLY A 131 0.76 2.76 -11.33
CA GLY A 131 1.69 2.47 -10.24
C GLY A 131 2.33 1.10 -10.39
N LEU A 132 1.54 0.06 -10.64
CA LEU A 132 2.03 -1.30 -10.86
C LEU A 132 2.91 -1.40 -12.11
N SER A 133 2.52 -0.73 -13.20
CA SER A 133 3.32 -0.67 -14.44
C SER A 133 4.62 0.11 -14.29
N ALA A 134 4.71 1.03 -13.33
CA ALA A 134 5.96 1.68 -12.94
C ALA A 134 6.82 0.78 -12.03
N ASP A 135 6.37 -0.46 -11.82
CA ASP A 135 7.02 -1.46 -10.99
C ASP A 135 7.20 -0.97 -9.55
N CYS A 136 6.07 -0.59 -8.91
CA CYS A 136 5.99 -0.25 -7.50
C CYS A 136 4.61 -0.67 -6.94
N PRO A 137 4.54 -1.23 -5.73
CA PRO A 137 3.26 -1.49 -5.07
C PRO A 137 2.43 -0.21 -4.92
N VAL A 138 1.11 -0.34 -4.95
CA VAL A 138 0.20 0.78 -4.75
C VAL A 138 -0.41 0.71 -3.35
N GLY A 139 -0.20 1.75 -2.54
CA GLY A 139 -0.83 1.84 -1.22
C GLY A 139 -2.34 2.03 -1.34
N PHE A 140 -3.11 1.18 -0.70
CA PHE A 140 -4.57 1.22 -0.65
C PHE A 140 -5.06 1.51 0.77
N LEU A 141 -5.79 2.61 0.93
CA LEU A 141 -6.52 2.95 2.15
C LEU A 141 -7.94 2.44 2.04
N ASN A 142 -8.30 1.46 2.87
CA ASN A 142 -9.66 0.98 3.03
C ASN A 142 -10.28 1.56 4.31
N LEU A 143 -11.22 2.49 4.19
CA LEU A 143 -11.96 2.98 5.37
C LEU A 143 -13.23 2.16 5.63
N HIS A 144 -13.75 1.45 4.63
CA HIS A 144 -14.89 0.54 4.74
C HIS A 144 -14.91 -0.42 3.56
N SER A 145 -14.93 -1.71 3.82
CA SER A 145 -14.80 -2.76 2.80
C SER A 145 -16.02 -2.90 1.88
N GLY A 146 -17.16 -2.27 2.20
CA GLY A 146 -18.40 -2.59 1.50
C GLY A 146 -18.79 -4.05 1.78
N ASP A 147 -19.01 -4.79 0.70
CA ASP A 147 -19.32 -6.23 0.75
C ASP A 147 -18.12 -7.09 0.29
N GLU A 148 -16.95 -6.45 0.09
CA GLU A 148 -15.75 -7.12 -0.39
C GLU A 148 -15.00 -7.84 0.74
N PRO A 149 -14.32 -8.97 0.44
CA PRO A 149 -13.60 -9.77 1.42
C PRO A 149 -12.24 -9.14 1.81
N ILE A 150 -12.26 -7.86 2.17
CA ILE A 150 -11.10 -7.12 2.66
C ILE A 150 -11.06 -7.27 4.17
N PRO A 151 -9.94 -7.73 4.75
CA PRO A 151 -9.91 -8.19 6.14
C PRO A 151 -10.24 -7.10 7.18
N TYR A 152 -9.84 -5.85 6.92
CA TYR A 152 -9.96 -4.78 7.91
C TYR A 152 -10.53 -3.48 7.33
N HIS A 153 -11.33 -2.78 8.14
CA HIS A 153 -11.68 -1.37 7.93
C HIS A 153 -10.61 -0.46 8.54
N TRP A 154 -10.54 0.80 8.10
CA TRP A 154 -9.59 1.80 8.60
C TRP A 154 -8.14 1.33 8.50
N HIS A 155 -7.81 0.67 7.40
CA HIS A 155 -6.54 -0.02 7.23
C HIS A 155 -5.86 0.31 5.89
N TRP A 156 -4.53 0.35 5.91
CA TRP A 156 -3.69 0.46 4.74
C TRP A 156 -3.13 -0.91 4.36
N MET A 157 -3.16 -1.22 3.08
CA MET A 157 -2.62 -2.46 2.51
C MET A 157 -1.94 -2.16 1.17
N PRO A 158 -0.85 -2.85 0.80
CA PRO A 158 -0.26 -2.72 -0.53
C PRO A 158 -1.02 -3.56 -1.54
N ILE A 159 -1.39 -2.97 -2.68
CA ILE A 159 -1.81 -3.71 -3.87
C ILE A 159 -0.54 -4.06 -4.65
N VAL A 160 -0.35 -5.35 -4.93
CA VAL A 160 0.81 -5.89 -5.65
C VAL A 160 0.47 -6.36 -7.06
N ALA A 161 -0.81 -6.63 -7.34
CA ALA A 161 -1.30 -7.01 -8.66
C ALA A 161 -2.74 -6.55 -8.88
N MET A 162 -3.11 -6.40 -10.14
CA MET A 162 -4.47 -6.11 -10.60
C MET A 162 -4.81 -6.99 -11.80
N GLU A 163 -5.96 -7.65 -11.75
CA GLU A 163 -6.49 -8.54 -12.78
C GLU A 163 -7.71 -7.89 -13.44
N GLU A 164 -7.64 -7.67 -14.74
CA GLU A 164 -8.79 -7.24 -15.56
C GLU A 164 -9.37 -8.47 -16.27
N THR A 165 -10.60 -8.84 -15.95
CA THR A 165 -11.33 -10.02 -16.47
C THR A 165 -12.67 -9.59 -17.07
N GLU A 166 -13.41 -10.53 -17.66
CA GLU A 166 -14.79 -10.30 -18.13
C GLU A 166 -15.76 -10.03 -16.95
N GLU A 167 -15.43 -10.54 -15.76
CA GLU A 167 -16.24 -10.38 -14.54
C GLU A 167 -16.00 -9.06 -13.82
N GLY A 168 -14.93 -8.31 -14.16
CA GLY A 168 -14.54 -7.06 -13.54
C GLY A 168 -13.04 -6.96 -13.26
N THR A 169 -12.68 -5.93 -12.52
CA THR A 169 -11.29 -5.65 -12.11
C THR A 169 -11.08 -6.09 -10.67
N PHE A 170 -10.09 -6.94 -10.45
CA PHE A 170 -9.74 -7.46 -9.12
C PHE A 170 -8.35 -6.99 -8.71
N CYS A 171 -8.22 -6.57 -7.46
CA CYS A 171 -6.93 -6.22 -6.87
C CYS A 171 -6.46 -7.33 -5.93
N ILE A 172 -5.16 -7.63 -5.98
CA ILE A 172 -4.47 -8.53 -5.06
C ILE A 172 -3.68 -7.66 -4.08
N LEU A 173 -4.00 -7.75 -2.82
CA LEU A 173 -3.30 -7.06 -1.75
C LEU A 173 -2.64 -8.04 -0.78
N TRP A 174 -1.60 -7.61 -0.11
CA TRP A 174 -0.93 -8.38 0.93
C TRP A 174 -1.17 -7.76 2.29
N ASP A 175 -1.56 -8.59 3.25
CA ASP A 175 -1.77 -8.16 4.63
C ASP A 175 -1.52 -9.31 5.60
N GLU A 176 -0.84 -9.03 6.71
CA GLU A 176 -0.51 -10.02 7.75
C GLU A 176 0.09 -11.33 7.21
N GLY A 177 0.95 -11.23 6.21
CA GLY A 177 1.63 -12.39 5.61
C GLY A 177 0.81 -13.18 4.59
N LYS A 178 -0.40 -12.72 4.24
CA LYS A 178 -1.34 -13.39 3.33
C LYS A 178 -1.71 -12.51 2.14
N ALA A 179 -2.10 -13.16 1.05
CA ALA A 179 -2.71 -12.51 -0.10
C ALA A 179 -4.24 -12.52 0.01
N HIS A 180 -4.86 -11.40 -0.34
CA HIS A 180 -6.31 -11.23 -0.41
C HIS A 180 -6.68 -10.68 -1.78
N ARG A 181 -7.86 -11.07 -2.28
CA ARG A 181 -8.39 -10.65 -3.58
C ARG A 181 -9.75 -10.00 -3.37
N PHE A 182 -9.99 -8.83 -3.96
CA PHE A 182 -11.28 -8.14 -3.90
C PHE A 182 -11.64 -7.52 -5.25
N CYS A 183 -12.95 -7.35 -5.50
CA CYS A 183 -13.44 -6.66 -6.69
C CYS A 183 -13.39 -5.14 -6.48
N LEU A 184 -12.63 -4.43 -7.31
CA LEU A 184 -12.46 -2.98 -7.21
C LEU A 184 -13.76 -2.22 -7.45
N GLU A 185 -14.52 -2.61 -8.47
CA GLU A 185 -15.82 -1.98 -8.79
C GLU A 185 -16.84 -2.24 -7.69
N GLY A 186 -16.84 -3.45 -7.09
CA GLY A 186 -17.65 -3.81 -5.95
C GLY A 186 -17.36 -2.91 -4.75
N TRP A 187 -16.06 -2.74 -4.43
CA TRP A 187 -15.63 -1.83 -3.36
C TRP A 187 -16.02 -0.38 -3.64
N LEU A 188 -15.75 0.13 -4.84
CA LEU A 188 -16.11 1.50 -5.23
C LEU A 188 -17.63 1.75 -5.14
N LYS A 189 -18.43 0.74 -5.44
CA LYS A 189 -19.90 0.81 -5.36
C LYS A 189 -20.43 0.79 -3.94
N ASN A 190 -19.81 -0.01 -3.05
CA ASN A 190 -20.41 -0.37 -1.75
C ASN A 190 -19.70 0.23 -0.53
N THR A 191 -18.47 0.81 -0.70
CA THR A 191 -17.79 1.49 0.41
C THR A 191 -18.60 2.69 0.90
N ARG A 192 -18.75 2.82 2.23
CA ARG A 192 -19.50 3.92 2.86
C ARG A 192 -18.62 5.12 3.18
N PHE A 193 -17.36 4.86 3.54
CA PHE A 193 -16.42 5.90 3.96
C PHE A 193 -15.33 6.18 2.92
N GLY A 194 -15.29 5.41 1.82
CA GLY A 194 -14.30 5.56 0.78
C GLY A 194 -12.91 5.14 1.25
N GLY A 195 -11.92 5.97 0.94
CA GLY A 195 -10.51 5.70 1.20
C GLY A 195 -9.64 6.27 0.10
N GLY A 196 -8.83 5.44 -0.56
CA GLY A 196 -8.09 5.87 -1.75
C GLY A 196 -6.75 5.17 -1.92
N PHE A 197 -5.91 5.75 -2.78
CA PHE A 197 -4.71 5.10 -3.28
C PHE A 197 -3.52 6.07 -3.27
N VAL A 198 -2.32 5.51 -3.10
CA VAL A 198 -1.04 6.21 -3.26
C VAL A 198 -0.17 5.37 -4.16
N ARG A 199 0.42 5.98 -5.19
CA ARG A 199 1.34 5.33 -6.13
C ARG A 199 2.64 6.10 -6.25
N VAL A 200 3.66 5.43 -6.76
CA VAL A 200 4.90 6.05 -7.23
C VAL A 200 5.06 5.74 -8.72
N THR A 201 5.44 6.74 -9.50
CA THR A 201 5.70 6.62 -10.94
C THR A 201 7.01 7.33 -11.29
N GLY A 202 7.61 6.99 -12.43
CA GLY A 202 8.87 7.63 -12.89
C GLY A 202 10.09 7.23 -12.05
N SER A 203 10.08 6.03 -11.47
CA SER A 203 11.18 5.45 -10.69
C SER A 203 12.05 4.52 -11.54
#